data_de21c49ae3bb511fb78bfc3cf6da3a23
#
_entry.id   de21c49ae3bb511fb78bfc3cf6da3a23
#
_cell.length_a   1.000
_cell.length_b   1.000
_cell.length_c   1.000
_cell.angle_alpha   90.00
_cell.angle_beta   90.00
_cell.angle_gamma   90.00
#
_symmetry.space_group_name_H-M   'P 1'
#
loop_
_entity.id
_entity.type
_entity.pdbx_description
1 polymer ?
#
loop_
_entity_poly.entity_id
_entity_poly.type
_entity_poly.pdbx_seq_one_letter_code
_entity_poly.pdbx_strand_id
1 'polypeptide(L)'
;MIKEFNNLEEMERYYNKETNAYIFTENGDYIDLVVFNFNLNVGANIEACNIDAWNIDCLDINADNVNAYYINARDITTNNIKAFNINAWHINCLDIKSWDIVASGINAGDIVAHDIYALHINANNINAINIKANDISYHAVCFAYQNIKCKSIKGEIENAKHFVLNGKLEVENQ
;
A
#
# COMPACT_ATOMS: atom_id res chain seq x y z
N MET A 1 18.65 -0.07 -15.00
CA MET A 1 18.63 -1.43 -15.64
C MET A 1 17.27 -2.05 -15.40
N ILE A 2 16.67 -2.72 -16.39
CA ILE A 2 15.40 -3.46 -16.23
C ILE A 2 15.74 -4.95 -16.16
N LYS A 3 15.13 -5.67 -15.23
CA LYS A 3 15.28 -7.12 -15.09
C LYS A 3 13.92 -7.78 -15.05
N GLU A 4 13.72 -8.75 -15.94
CA GLU A 4 12.50 -9.55 -16.02
C GLU A 4 12.76 -10.96 -15.47
N PHE A 5 11.80 -11.47 -14.72
CA PHE A 5 11.79 -12.83 -14.19
C PHE A 5 10.52 -13.55 -14.64
N ASN A 6 10.69 -14.77 -15.13
CA ASN A 6 9.56 -15.58 -15.61
C ASN A 6 9.16 -16.70 -14.62
N ASN A 7 9.99 -16.93 -13.62
CA ASN A 7 9.75 -17.92 -12.57
C ASN A 7 10.61 -17.61 -11.34
N LEU A 8 10.33 -18.30 -10.24
CA LEU A 8 11.02 -18.11 -8.97
C LEU A 8 12.49 -18.56 -9.02
N GLU A 9 12.82 -19.59 -9.82
CA GLU A 9 14.19 -20.12 -9.93
C GLU A 9 15.18 -19.04 -10.45
N GLU A 10 14.72 -18.19 -11.36
CA GLU A 10 15.52 -17.07 -11.89
C GLU A 10 15.87 -16.03 -10.82
N MET A 11 15.09 -15.95 -9.74
CA MET A 11 15.29 -15.02 -8.63
C MET A 11 16.25 -15.56 -7.55
N GLU A 12 16.49 -16.86 -7.47
CA GLU A 12 17.24 -17.51 -6.38
C GLU A 12 18.62 -16.86 -6.12
N ARG A 13 19.29 -16.38 -7.15
CA ARG A 13 20.60 -15.71 -7.01
C ARG A 13 20.53 -14.38 -6.25
N TYR A 14 19.34 -13.77 -6.12
CA TYR A 14 19.11 -12.51 -5.41
C TYR A 14 18.70 -12.75 -3.96
N TYR A 15 18.52 -14.01 -3.55
CA TYR A 15 18.11 -14.35 -2.21
C TYR A 15 19.26 -14.31 -1.22
N ASN A 16 19.13 -13.45 -0.21
CA ASN A 16 20.04 -13.37 0.92
C ASN A 16 19.45 -14.13 2.12
N LYS A 17 20.12 -15.23 2.50
CA LYS A 17 19.68 -16.09 3.62
C LYS A 17 19.81 -15.42 4.99
N GLU A 18 20.74 -14.51 5.16
CA GLU A 18 21.00 -13.83 6.43
C GLU A 18 19.89 -12.84 6.77
N THR A 19 19.38 -12.12 5.78
CA THR A 19 18.30 -11.14 5.92
C THR A 19 16.92 -11.69 5.60
N ASN A 20 16.84 -12.92 5.09
CA ASN A 20 15.60 -13.51 4.56
C ASN A 20 14.92 -12.59 3.55
N ALA A 21 15.67 -12.11 2.57
CA ALA A 21 15.19 -11.14 1.58
C ALA A 21 15.70 -11.43 0.17
N TYR A 22 14.87 -11.14 -0.83
CA TYR A 22 15.31 -10.99 -2.21
C TYR A 22 15.75 -9.54 -2.42
N ILE A 23 17.05 -9.35 -2.67
CA ILE A 23 17.67 -8.03 -2.84
C ILE A 23 18.12 -7.91 -4.29
N PHE A 24 17.40 -7.11 -5.08
CA PHE A 24 17.62 -7.00 -6.51
C PHE A 24 18.72 -5.98 -6.83
N THR A 25 19.97 -6.47 -6.79
CA THR A 25 21.17 -5.67 -7.11
C THR A 25 22.01 -6.34 -8.20
N GLU A 26 22.69 -5.56 -9.04
CA GLU A 26 23.74 -6.02 -9.95
C GLU A 26 24.96 -5.10 -9.84
N ASN A 27 26.16 -5.68 -9.72
CA ASN A 27 27.43 -4.95 -9.56
C ASN A 27 27.46 -3.98 -8.36
N GLY A 28 26.64 -4.23 -7.31
CA GLY A 28 26.55 -3.40 -6.11
C GLY A 28 25.49 -2.30 -6.15
N ASP A 29 24.85 -2.07 -7.29
CA ASP A 29 23.76 -1.10 -7.45
C ASP A 29 22.40 -1.79 -7.53
N TYR A 30 21.35 -1.15 -7.04
CA TYR A 30 19.98 -1.65 -7.20
C TYR A 30 19.56 -1.67 -8.67
N ILE A 31 18.80 -2.69 -9.05
CA ILE A 31 18.14 -2.77 -10.36
C ILE A 31 17.02 -1.73 -10.39
N ASP A 32 16.99 -0.86 -11.42
CA ASP A 32 16.03 0.25 -11.50
C ASP A 32 14.57 -0.22 -11.56
N LEU A 33 14.30 -1.32 -12.27
CA LEU A 33 12.97 -1.90 -12.39
C LEU A 33 13.05 -3.43 -12.43
N VAL A 34 12.33 -4.07 -11.52
CA VAL A 34 12.14 -5.52 -11.48
C VAL A 34 10.73 -5.84 -11.97
N VAL A 35 10.64 -6.70 -12.97
CA VAL A 35 9.38 -7.15 -13.58
C VAL A 35 9.19 -8.64 -13.31
N PHE A 36 8.08 -8.98 -12.68
CA PHE A 36 7.67 -10.37 -12.46
C PHE A 36 6.57 -10.74 -13.45
N ASN A 37 6.90 -11.57 -14.44
CA ASN A 37 5.94 -12.09 -15.44
C ASN A 37 5.15 -13.31 -14.90
N PHE A 38 5.15 -13.52 -13.58
CA PHE A 38 4.47 -14.61 -12.90
C PHE A 38 3.96 -14.14 -11.52
N ASN A 39 3.11 -14.94 -10.89
CA ASN A 39 2.65 -14.65 -9.54
C ASN A 39 3.78 -14.90 -8.54
N LEU A 40 4.19 -13.84 -7.84
CA LEU A 40 5.24 -13.92 -6.84
C LEU A 40 4.64 -14.32 -5.49
N ASN A 41 5.04 -15.50 -4.99
CA ASN A 41 4.70 -16.00 -3.68
C ASN A 41 5.98 -16.45 -2.98
N VAL A 42 6.48 -15.64 -2.06
CA VAL A 42 7.73 -15.87 -1.35
C VAL A 42 7.57 -15.60 0.14
N GLY A 43 8.05 -16.53 0.96
CA GLY A 43 8.11 -16.36 2.43
C GLY A 43 9.32 -15.51 2.87
N ALA A 44 9.64 -14.45 2.14
CA ALA A 44 10.81 -13.60 2.33
C ALA A 44 10.47 -12.15 2.02
N ASN A 45 11.30 -11.22 2.48
CA ASN A 45 11.18 -9.81 2.15
C ASN A 45 11.60 -9.55 0.70
N ILE A 46 11.13 -8.43 0.15
CA ILE A 46 11.53 -7.95 -1.18
C ILE A 46 12.11 -6.56 -1.03
N GLU A 47 13.34 -6.36 -1.54
CA GLU A 47 14.01 -5.08 -1.59
C GLU A 47 14.38 -4.74 -3.04
N ALA A 48 13.79 -3.69 -3.58
CA ALA A 48 14.03 -3.22 -4.94
C ALA A 48 13.75 -1.72 -5.06
N CYS A 49 14.28 -1.07 -6.09
CA CYS A 49 13.90 0.30 -6.40
C CYS A 49 12.45 0.36 -6.88
N ASN A 50 12.14 -0.38 -7.94
CA ASN A 50 10.79 -0.44 -8.49
C ASN A 50 10.39 -1.88 -8.79
N ILE A 51 9.13 -2.22 -8.57
CA ILE A 51 8.55 -3.53 -8.84
C ILE A 51 7.34 -3.36 -9.75
N ASP A 52 7.28 -4.17 -10.82
CA ASP A 52 6.10 -4.34 -11.67
C ASP A 52 5.75 -5.82 -11.73
N ALA A 53 4.56 -6.18 -11.28
CA ALA A 53 4.14 -7.57 -11.16
C ALA A 53 2.61 -7.74 -11.27
N TRP A 54 2.18 -8.94 -11.62
CA TRP A 54 0.76 -9.30 -11.57
C TRP A 54 0.28 -9.48 -10.13
N ASN A 55 0.92 -10.37 -9.39
CA ASN A 55 0.59 -10.62 -8.00
C ASN A 55 1.87 -10.71 -7.18
N ILE A 56 1.82 -10.15 -5.97
CA ILE A 56 2.88 -10.27 -4.97
C ILE A 56 2.27 -10.86 -3.70
N ASP A 57 2.83 -11.96 -3.23
CA ASP A 57 2.52 -12.56 -1.93
C ASP A 57 3.85 -12.83 -1.22
N CYS A 58 4.14 -12.04 -0.19
CA CYS A 58 5.42 -12.08 0.53
C CYS A 58 5.27 -11.61 1.97
N LEU A 59 6.35 -11.66 2.76
CA LEU A 59 6.35 -11.12 4.13
C LEU A 59 6.31 -9.59 4.07
N ASP A 60 7.39 -8.96 3.62
CA ASP A 60 7.52 -7.51 3.60
C ASP A 60 8.00 -7.03 2.22
N ILE A 61 7.60 -5.83 1.87
CA ILE A 61 8.07 -5.12 0.69
C ILE A 61 8.80 -3.85 1.14
N ASN A 62 10.03 -3.69 0.65
CA ASN A 62 10.77 -2.44 0.73
C ASN A 62 11.21 -2.05 -0.68
N ALA A 63 10.62 -1.01 -1.24
CA ALA A 63 10.85 -0.57 -2.60
C ALA A 63 10.54 0.91 -2.76
N ASP A 64 11.08 1.56 -3.80
CA ASP A 64 10.69 2.94 -4.12
C ASP A 64 9.28 3.00 -4.66
N ASN A 65 8.95 2.14 -5.63
CA ASN A 65 7.61 2.06 -6.18
C ASN A 65 7.17 0.62 -6.40
N VAL A 66 5.90 0.34 -6.16
CA VAL A 66 5.28 -0.95 -6.42
C VAL A 66 4.09 -0.76 -7.36
N ASN A 67 4.13 -1.44 -8.50
CA ASN A 67 3.01 -1.53 -9.43
C ASN A 67 2.63 -3.01 -9.58
N ALA A 68 1.44 -3.38 -9.12
CA ALA A 68 0.98 -4.76 -9.18
C ALA A 68 -0.54 -4.82 -9.31
N TYR A 69 -1.06 -5.95 -9.80
CA TYR A 69 -2.50 -6.18 -9.81
C TYR A 69 -3.00 -6.52 -8.39
N TYR A 70 -2.35 -7.46 -7.70
CA TYR A 70 -2.62 -7.79 -6.31
C TYR A 70 -1.34 -7.73 -5.47
N ILE A 71 -1.47 -7.18 -4.27
CA ILE A 71 -0.43 -7.20 -3.25
C ILE A 71 -1.01 -7.83 -1.99
N ASN A 72 -0.38 -8.88 -1.50
CA ASN A 72 -0.63 -9.47 -0.20
C ASN A 72 0.71 -9.55 0.55
N ALA A 73 0.86 -8.73 1.58
CA ALA A 73 2.09 -8.67 2.35
C ALA A 73 1.78 -8.34 3.82
N ARG A 74 2.70 -8.66 4.73
CA ARG A 74 2.57 -8.23 6.11
C ARG A 74 2.79 -6.74 6.22
N ASP A 75 3.95 -6.26 5.83
CA ASP A 75 4.29 -4.85 5.88
C ASP A 75 4.79 -4.34 4.53
N ILE A 76 4.40 -3.14 4.17
CA ILE A 76 4.80 -2.48 2.94
C ILE A 76 5.41 -1.13 3.29
N THR A 77 6.66 -0.90 2.90
CA THR A 77 7.35 0.39 3.00
C THR A 77 7.82 0.80 1.60
N THR A 78 7.28 1.88 1.07
CA THR A 78 7.59 2.34 -0.29
C THR A 78 7.24 3.81 -0.45
N ASN A 79 7.73 4.47 -1.51
CA ASN A 79 7.27 5.80 -1.85
C ASN A 79 5.85 5.73 -2.43
N ASN A 80 5.64 4.95 -3.48
CA ASN A 80 4.34 4.91 -4.13
C ASN A 80 3.85 3.48 -4.37
N ILE A 81 2.54 3.29 -4.22
CA ILE A 81 1.86 2.04 -4.56
C ILE A 81 0.78 2.33 -5.62
N LYS A 82 0.81 1.56 -6.68
CA LYS A 82 -0.28 1.47 -7.66
C LYS A 82 -0.70 0.01 -7.80
N ALA A 83 -1.90 -0.32 -7.32
CA ALA A 83 -2.40 -1.68 -7.38
C ALA A 83 -3.91 -1.71 -7.64
N PHE A 84 -4.43 -2.86 -8.07
CA PHE A 84 -5.87 -3.08 -8.08
C PHE A 84 -6.35 -3.36 -6.66
N ASN A 85 -5.75 -4.34 -5.97
CA ASN A 85 -6.06 -4.62 -4.57
C ASN A 85 -4.79 -4.71 -3.72
N ILE A 86 -4.91 -4.23 -2.48
CA ILE A 86 -3.87 -4.32 -1.46
C ILE A 86 -4.46 -4.97 -0.22
N ASN A 87 -3.80 -6.01 0.29
CA ASN A 87 -4.08 -6.62 1.58
C ASN A 87 -2.78 -6.66 2.39
N ALA A 88 -2.73 -5.90 3.48
CA ALA A 88 -1.53 -5.82 4.32
C ALA A 88 -1.89 -5.53 5.78
N TRP A 89 -0.96 -5.81 6.72
CA TRP A 89 -1.12 -5.34 8.10
C TRP A 89 -0.78 -3.87 8.19
N HIS A 90 0.41 -3.48 7.71
CA HIS A 90 0.80 -2.08 7.73
C HIS A 90 1.27 -1.61 6.36
N ILE A 91 0.89 -0.40 6.03
CA ILE A 91 1.33 0.31 4.83
C ILE A 91 1.92 1.65 5.26
N ASN A 92 3.17 1.89 4.88
CA ASN A 92 3.85 3.16 5.08
C ASN A 92 4.41 3.65 3.74
N CYS A 93 3.85 4.72 3.19
CA CYS A 93 4.24 5.25 1.89
C CYS A 93 3.92 6.74 1.73
N LEU A 94 4.36 7.34 0.63
CA LEU A 94 3.94 8.69 0.26
C LEU A 94 2.54 8.65 -0.34
N ASP A 95 2.35 7.92 -1.44
CA ASP A 95 1.07 7.90 -2.14
C ASP A 95 0.57 6.49 -2.42
N ILE A 96 -0.76 6.31 -2.33
CA ILE A 96 -1.46 5.08 -2.71
C ILE A 96 -2.49 5.41 -3.78
N LYS A 97 -2.49 4.61 -4.85
CA LYS A 97 -3.58 4.56 -5.82
C LYS A 97 -4.02 3.10 -6.01
N SER A 98 -5.20 2.76 -5.51
CA SER A 98 -5.71 1.39 -5.53
C SER A 98 -7.21 1.36 -5.79
N TRP A 99 -7.73 0.19 -6.20
CA TRP A 99 -9.17 -0.06 -6.17
C TRP A 99 -9.60 -0.32 -4.73
N ASP A 100 -9.14 -1.39 -4.13
CA ASP A 100 -9.45 -1.71 -2.74
C ASP A 100 -8.20 -1.81 -1.88
N ILE A 101 -8.33 -1.37 -0.62
CA ILE A 101 -7.31 -1.48 0.41
C ILE A 101 -7.90 -2.14 1.64
N VAL A 102 -7.28 -3.22 2.10
CA VAL A 102 -7.57 -3.86 3.39
C VAL A 102 -6.29 -3.86 4.22
N ALA A 103 -6.29 -3.14 5.35
CA ALA A 103 -5.11 -3.05 6.21
C ALA A 103 -5.47 -2.86 7.68
N SER A 104 -4.56 -3.21 8.61
CA SER A 104 -4.69 -2.79 10.00
C SER A 104 -4.26 -1.33 10.18
N GLY A 105 -3.14 -0.93 9.61
CA GLY A 105 -2.67 0.44 9.67
C GLY A 105 -2.22 0.99 8.32
N ILE A 106 -2.58 2.23 8.04
CA ILE A 106 -2.13 2.97 6.87
C ILE A 106 -1.55 4.29 7.34
N ASN A 107 -0.30 4.56 6.95
CA ASN A 107 0.34 5.86 7.08
C ASN A 107 0.84 6.29 5.71
N ALA A 108 0.20 7.29 5.13
CA ALA A 108 0.47 7.72 3.77
C ALA A 108 0.39 9.23 3.62
N GLY A 109 0.97 9.78 2.56
CA GLY A 109 0.70 11.15 2.12
C GLY A 109 -0.72 11.20 1.53
N ASP A 110 -0.86 10.86 0.28
CA ASP A 110 -2.17 10.87 -0.36
C ASP A 110 -2.70 9.46 -0.67
N ILE A 111 -4.00 9.24 -0.42
CA ILE A 111 -4.70 7.99 -0.72
C ILE A 111 -5.83 8.27 -1.72
N VAL A 112 -5.81 7.55 -2.84
CA VAL A 112 -6.91 7.50 -3.81
C VAL A 112 -7.34 6.04 -3.99
N ALA A 113 -8.55 5.69 -3.54
CA ALA A 113 -9.06 4.33 -3.61
C ALA A 113 -10.56 4.28 -3.93
N HIS A 114 -11.06 3.12 -4.32
CA HIS A 114 -12.49 2.84 -4.38
C HIS A 114 -13.00 2.56 -2.97
N ASP A 115 -12.52 1.50 -2.33
CA ASP A 115 -12.89 1.17 -0.98
C ASP A 115 -11.68 1.00 -0.07
N ILE A 116 -11.79 1.51 1.17
CA ILE A 116 -10.77 1.40 2.20
C ILE A 116 -11.37 0.74 3.44
N TYR A 117 -10.77 -0.36 3.89
CA TYR A 117 -11.08 -1.05 5.14
C TYR A 117 -9.82 -1.10 6.01
N ALA A 118 -9.78 -0.33 7.08
CA ALA A 118 -8.61 -0.29 7.96
C ALA A 118 -9.00 -0.17 9.44
N LEU A 119 -8.08 -0.48 10.35
CA LEU A 119 -8.27 -0.12 11.75
C LEU A 119 -7.87 1.34 11.96
N HIS A 120 -6.70 1.72 11.46
CA HIS A 120 -6.17 3.07 11.61
C HIS A 120 -5.70 3.64 10.27
N ILE A 121 -6.08 4.87 9.97
CA ILE A 121 -5.63 5.61 8.80
C ILE A 121 -5.04 6.93 9.27
N ASN A 122 -3.82 7.22 8.84
CA ASN A 122 -3.16 8.51 8.95
C ASN A 122 -2.67 8.96 7.58
N ALA A 123 -3.19 10.06 7.04
CA ALA A 123 -2.84 10.54 5.72
C ALA A 123 -2.95 12.06 5.59
N ASN A 124 -2.27 12.66 4.60
CA ASN A 124 -2.48 14.07 4.27
C ASN A 124 -3.86 14.26 3.64
N ASN A 125 -4.15 13.51 2.58
CA ASN A 125 -5.44 13.53 1.92
C ASN A 125 -5.95 12.12 1.66
N ILE A 126 -7.28 11.94 1.80
CA ILE A 126 -7.96 10.69 1.52
C ILE A 126 -9.09 10.98 0.53
N ASN A 127 -9.13 10.23 -0.56
CA ASN A 127 -10.21 10.28 -1.56
C ASN A 127 -10.66 8.86 -1.92
N ALA A 128 -11.89 8.50 -1.52
CA ALA A 128 -12.42 7.16 -1.75
C ALA A 128 -13.93 7.17 -2.05
N ILE A 129 -14.47 6.05 -2.53
CA ILE A 129 -15.92 5.86 -2.60
C ILE A 129 -16.44 5.53 -1.21
N ASN A 130 -15.88 4.52 -0.55
CA ASN A 130 -16.24 4.17 0.82
C ASN A 130 -14.99 4.05 1.71
N ILE A 131 -15.14 4.49 2.96
CA ILE A 131 -14.10 4.34 3.99
C ILE A 131 -14.73 3.67 5.21
N LYS A 132 -14.13 2.59 5.69
CA LYS A 132 -14.48 1.95 6.96
C LYS A 132 -13.22 1.77 7.79
N ALA A 133 -13.15 2.46 8.92
CA ALA A 133 -12.01 2.39 9.83
C ALA A 133 -12.44 2.53 11.29
N ASN A 134 -11.57 2.18 12.26
CA ASN A 134 -11.79 2.62 13.64
C ASN A 134 -11.43 4.09 13.77
N ASP A 135 -10.20 4.45 13.40
CA ASP A 135 -9.70 5.81 13.54
C ASP A 135 -9.17 6.34 12.22
N ILE A 136 -9.56 7.56 11.90
CA ILE A 136 -9.10 8.30 10.73
C ILE A 136 -8.50 9.61 11.20
N SER A 137 -7.21 9.82 10.91
CA SER A 137 -6.51 11.10 11.04
C SER A 137 -6.10 11.57 9.66
N TYR A 138 -6.32 12.83 9.35
CA TYR A 138 -5.97 13.40 8.05
C TYR A 138 -5.51 14.85 8.21
N HIS A 139 -4.54 15.27 7.39
CA HIS A 139 -3.99 16.61 7.50
C HIS A 139 -4.91 17.65 6.89
N ALA A 140 -5.34 17.48 5.64
CA ALA A 140 -6.11 18.49 4.93
C ALA A 140 -7.54 18.06 4.57
N VAL A 141 -7.71 16.98 3.80
CA VAL A 141 -9.02 16.54 3.28
C VAL A 141 -9.24 15.03 3.44
N CYS A 142 -10.41 14.68 3.94
CA CYS A 142 -10.94 13.31 3.87
C CYS A 142 -12.25 13.34 3.09
N PHE A 143 -12.27 12.78 1.89
CA PHE A 143 -13.42 12.76 1.00
C PHE A 143 -13.90 11.32 0.74
N ALA A 144 -15.20 11.09 0.92
CA ALA A 144 -15.83 9.87 0.46
C ALA A 144 -17.04 10.21 -0.46
N TYR A 145 -17.13 9.49 -1.57
CA TYR A 145 -18.26 9.67 -2.49
C TYR A 145 -19.56 9.12 -1.89
N GLN A 146 -19.51 7.98 -1.20
CA GLN A 146 -20.68 7.35 -0.59
C GLN A 146 -20.64 7.40 0.93
N ASN A 147 -19.78 6.64 1.59
CA ASN A 147 -19.87 6.50 3.04
C ASN A 147 -18.52 6.59 3.74
N ILE A 148 -18.55 7.19 4.94
CA ILE A 148 -17.49 7.06 5.94
C ILE A 148 -18.13 6.42 7.17
N LYS A 149 -17.59 5.28 7.62
CA LYS A 149 -17.96 4.64 8.87
C LYS A 149 -16.73 4.47 9.75
N CYS A 150 -16.72 5.11 10.92
CA CYS A 150 -15.57 5.09 11.82
C CYS A 150 -15.99 5.27 13.28
N LYS A 151 -15.05 5.04 14.22
CA LYS A 151 -15.21 5.40 15.62
C LYS A 151 -14.71 6.81 15.90
N SER A 152 -13.64 7.22 15.23
CA SER A 152 -13.14 8.59 15.30
C SER A 152 -12.70 9.10 13.94
N ILE A 153 -12.89 10.39 13.69
CA ILE A 153 -12.38 11.10 12.52
C ILE A 153 -11.89 12.48 12.94
N LYS A 154 -10.62 12.77 12.67
CA LYS A 154 -9.98 14.00 13.11
C LYS A 154 -9.12 14.61 12.01
N GLY A 155 -9.37 15.88 11.71
CA GLY A 155 -8.46 16.71 10.94
C GLY A 155 -7.36 17.29 11.84
N GLU A 156 -6.13 17.32 11.35
CA GLU A 156 -4.96 17.77 12.10
C GLU A 156 -4.76 19.30 12.07
N ILE A 157 -5.23 19.96 10.99
CA ILE A 157 -5.15 21.42 10.86
C ILE A 157 -6.52 22.09 11.07
N GLU A 158 -6.53 23.36 11.45
CA GLU A 158 -7.75 24.13 11.77
C GLU A 158 -8.78 24.14 10.63
N ASN A 159 -8.33 24.13 9.37
CA ASN A 159 -9.19 24.15 8.19
C ASN A 159 -9.38 22.76 7.54
N ALA A 160 -8.96 21.69 8.20
CA ALA A 160 -9.17 20.34 7.71
C ALA A 160 -10.66 20.02 7.59
N LYS A 161 -11.04 19.38 6.49
CA LYS A 161 -12.46 19.09 6.20
C LYS A 161 -12.64 17.64 5.78
N HIS A 162 -13.72 17.04 6.25
CA HIS A 162 -14.21 15.77 5.73
C HIS A 162 -15.58 15.96 5.05
N PHE A 163 -15.79 15.23 3.98
CA PHE A 163 -16.99 15.31 3.16
C PHE A 163 -17.48 13.93 2.76
N VAL A 164 -18.81 13.79 2.77
CA VAL A 164 -19.51 12.66 2.18
C VAL A 164 -20.52 13.23 1.17
N LEU A 165 -20.39 12.82 -0.11
CA LEU A 165 -21.17 13.45 -1.18
C LEU A 165 -22.60 12.88 -1.29
N ASN A 166 -22.75 11.56 -1.43
CA ASN A 166 -24.03 10.89 -1.71
C ASN A 166 -24.44 9.85 -0.66
N GLY A 167 -23.89 9.93 0.55
CA GLY A 167 -24.15 8.94 1.60
C GLY A 167 -24.10 9.52 2.99
N LYS A 168 -23.47 8.81 3.92
CA LYS A 168 -23.44 9.17 5.33
C LYS A 168 -22.06 9.12 5.92
N LEU A 169 -21.81 10.05 6.86
CA LEU A 169 -20.78 9.91 7.87
C LEU A 169 -21.40 9.28 9.10
N GLU A 170 -20.98 8.07 9.46
CA GLU A 170 -21.39 7.37 10.67
C GLU A 170 -20.19 7.32 11.62
N VAL A 171 -20.25 8.08 12.71
CA VAL A 171 -19.29 8.00 13.81
C VAL A 171 -19.94 7.19 14.92
N GLU A 172 -19.42 5.97 15.15
CA GLU A 172 -19.91 5.09 16.22
C GLU A 172 -19.40 5.60 17.56
N ASN A 173 -20.24 6.28 18.34
CA ASN A 173 -19.92 6.66 19.71
C ASN A 173 -19.71 5.38 20.56
N GLN A 174 -18.62 5.37 21.35
CA GLN A 174 -18.37 4.34 22.34
C GLN A 174 -19.43 4.32 23.42
#